data_bfc183397817b7aca1ab7ed57acfa92e
#
_entry.id   bfc183397817b7aca1ab7ed57acfa92e
#
_cell.length_a   1.000
_cell.length_b   1.000
_cell.length_c   1.000
_cell.angle_alpha   90.00
_cell.angle_beta   90.00
_cell.angle_gamma   90.00
#
_symmetry.space_group_name_H-M   'P 1'
#
loop_
_entity.id
_entity.type
_entity.pdbx_description
1 polymer ?
#
loop_
_entity_poly.entity_id
_entity_poly.type
_entity_poly.pdbx_seq_one_letter_code
_entity_poly.pdbx_strand_id
1 'polypeptide(L)'
;MEQLIAENGHSKEKNMILKMDIEHWEFESLIDLKEETLNQFKYIAIEYHFKDQTKFKSNNLYYNVLKKISKTHQAFYARCNGDRGDIAQFGFNRICHIIEVSYIIKKDNHFRKDEAVYPLYEFDYSVPQKGKLEMNLNILKLFEE
;
A
#
# COMPACT_ATOMS: atom_id res chain seq x y z
N MET A 1 0.96 -17.30 0.05
CA MET A 1 2.03 -16.68 -0.78
C MET A 1 3.35 -17.45 -0.67
N GLU A 2 3.86 -17.74 0.52
CA GLU A 2 5.14 -18.49 0.70
C GLU A 2 5.16 -19.82 -0.03
N GLN A 3 4.05 -20.58 0.02
CA GLN A 3 3.91 -21.80 -0.72
C GLN A 3 4.05 -21.63 -2.24
N LEU A 4 3.41 -20.61 -2.81
CA LEU A 4 3.51 -20.30 -4.25
C LEU A 4 4.94 -19.95 -4.65
N ILE A 5 5.66 -19.20 -3.82
CA ILE A 5 7.07 -18.86 -4.05
C ILE A 5 7.91 -20.14 -4.05
N ALA A 6 7.67 -21.05 -3.12
CA ALA A 6 8.40 -22.31 -3.01
C ALA A 6 8.09 -23.27 -4.17
N GLU A 7 6.84 -23.45 -4.52
CA GLU A 7 6.38 -24.30 -5.62
C GLU A 7 6.93 -23.87 -6.97
N ASN A 8 7.16 -22.55 -7.16
CA ASN A 8 7.77 -22.01 -8.36
C ASN A 8 9.30 -21.93 -8.30
N GLY A 9 9.94 -22.51 -7.28
CA GLY A 9 11.39 -22.56 -7.15
C GLY A 9 12.05 -21.25 -6.73
N HIS A 10 11.29 -20.27 -6.24
CA HIS A 10 11.78 -18.92 -5.95
C HIS A 10 12.09 -18.69 -4.46
N SER A 11 12.17 -19.74 -3.63
CA SER A 11 12.42 -19.60 -2.18
C SER A 11 13.70 -18.85 -1.81
N LYS A 12 14.71 -18.86 -2.70
CA LYS A 12 15.99 -18.18 -2.50
C LYS A 12 16.13 -16.88 -3.31
N GLU A 13 15.16 -16.59 -4.15
CA GLU A 13 15.19 -15.40 -4.99
C GLU A 13 15.08 -14.13 -4.16
N LYS A 14 15.79 -13.10 -4.62
CA LYS A 14 15.75 -11.74 -4.06
C LYS A 14 15.46 -10.77 -5.19
N ASN A 15 15.05 -9.57 -4.83
CA ASN A 15 14.69 -8.53 -5.80
C ASN A 15 13.45 -8.86 -6.66
N MET A 16 12.57 -9.73 -6.15
CA MET A 16 11.27 -9.97 -6.77
C MET A 16 10.41 -8.71 -6.76
N ILE A 17 9.37 -8.71 -7.57
CA ILE A 17 8.32 -7.69 -7.57
C ILE A 17 7.02 -8.38 -7.18
N LEU A 18 6.32 -7.82 -6.19
CA LEU A 18 4.96 -8.22 -5.84
C LEU A 18 3.97 -7.20 -6.40
N LYS A 19 3.04 -7.64 -7.25
CA LYS A 19 1.78 -6.91 -7.51
C LYS A 19 0.65 -7.67 -6.84
N MET A 20 -0.14 -6.97 -6.05
CA MET A 20 -1.29 -7.52 -5.34
C MET A 20 -2.51 -6.63 -5.57
N ASP A 21 -3.56 -7.27 -6.04
CA ASP A 21 -4.88 -6.71 -6.27
C ASP A 21 -5.83 -7.91 -6.24
N ILE A 22 -6.41 -8.19 -5.09
CA ILE A 22 -7.16 -9.44 -4.82
C ILE A 22 -8.50 -9.18 -4.14
N GLU A 23 -9.06 -8.00 -4.42
CA GLU A 23 -10.45 -7.67 -4.11
C GLU A 23 -10.83 -7.93 -2.64
N HIS A 24 -10.26 -7.13 -1.74
CA HIS A 24 -10.50 -7.12 -0.27
C HIS A 24 -9.75 -8.16 0.57
N TRP A 25 -8.90 -9.02 -0.01
CA TRP A 25 -8.14 -10.02 0.74
C TRP A 25 -6.67 -9.62 0.98
N GLU A 26 -6.28 -8.40 0.65
CA GLU A 26 -4.90 -7.93 0.73
C GLU A 26 -4.38 -8.00 2.18
N PHE A 27 -5.16 -7.49 3.11
CA PHE A 27 -4.73 -7.39 4.50
C PHE A 27 -4.62 -8.75 5.18
N GLU A 28 -5.59 -9.62 4.95
CA GLU A 28 -5.57 -11.00 5.44
C GLU A 28 -4.40 -11.79 4.85
N SER A 29 -4.09 -11.57 3.58
CA SER A 29 -2.97 -12.25 2.91
C SER A 29 -1.60 -11.76 3.39
N LEU A 30 -1.50 -10.50 3.82
CA LEU A 30 -0.25 -9.86 4.22
C LEU A 30 0.05 -10.00 5.71
N ILE A 31 -0.98 -10.13 6.57
CA ILE A 31 -0.76 -10.18 8.02
C ILE A 31 0.07 -11.39 8.43
N ASP A 32 -0.13 -12.53 7.77
CA ASP A 32 0.55 -13.79 8.08
C ASP A 32 1.89 -13.95 7.33
N LEU A 33 2.17 -13.08 6.36
CA LEU A 33 3.40 -13.16 5.58
C LEU A 33 4.62 -12.89 6.45
N LYS A 34 5.64 -13.75 6.40
CA LYS A 34 6.86 -13.57 7.17
C LYS A 34 7.67 -12.37 6.70
N GLU A 35 8.40 -11.75 7.62
CA GLU A 35 9.27 -10.62 7.29
C GLU A 35 10.40 -11.03 6.33
N GLU A 36 10.92 -12.27 6.46
CA GLU A 36 11.90 -12.83 5.55
C GLU A 36 11.37 -12.91 4.12
N THR A 37 10.10 -13.26 3.95
CA THR A 37 9.44 -13.31 2.65
C THR A 37 9.21 -11.90 2.08
N LEU A 38 8.80 -10.95 2.94
CA LEU A 38 8.73 -9.54 2.51
C LEU A 38 10.08 -9.05 2.00
N ASN A 39 11.17 -9.39 2.66
CA ASN A 39 12.54 -9.01 2.27
C ASN A 39 13.03 -9.63 0.96
N GLN A 40 12.29 -10.56 0.35
CA GLN A 40 12.57 -11.07 -0.98
C GLN A 40 12.09 -10.12 -2.09
N PHE A 41 11.14 -9.25 -1.79
CA PHE A 41 10.60 -8.29 -2.75
C PHE A 41 11.39 -6.98 -2.69
N LYS A 42 11.88 -6.54 -3.85
CA LYS A 42 12.49 -5.21 -3.99
C LYS A 42 11.42 -4.13 -4.12
N TYR A 43 10.36 -4.45 -4.87
CA TYR A 43 9.22 -3.57 -5.08
C TYR A 43 7.94 -4.30 -4.72
N ILE A 44 7.01 -3.57 -4.12
CA ILE A 44 5.67 -4.05 -3.79
C ILE A 44 4.68 -3.01 -4.29
N ALA A 45 3.72 -3.42 -5.09
CA ALA A 45 2.60 -2.59 -5.53
C ALA A 45 1.29 -3.25 -5.09
N ILE A 46 0.53 -2.58 -4.26
CA ILE A 46 -0.71 -3.11 -3.69
C ILE A 46 -1.84 -2.15 -3.95
N GLU A 47 -2.97 -2.69 -4.40
CA GLU A 47 -4.25 -2.02 -4.36
C GLU A 47 -4.97 -2.45 -3.07
N TYR A 48 -5.09 -1.51 -2.13
CA TYR A 48 -5.77 -1.75 -0.86
C TYR A 48 -7.25 -1.39 -0.96
N HIS A 49 -8.10 -2.33 -0.57
CA HIS A 49 -9.54 -2.16 -0.48
C HIS A 49 -9.97 -1.97 0.98
N PHE A 50 -10.19 -0.73 1.39
CA PHE A 50 -10.59 -0.37 2.76
C PHE A 50 -12.11 -0.44 2.92
N LYS A 51 -12.67 -1.64 2.87
CA LYS A 51 -14.13 -1.84 2.87
C LYS A 51 -14.78 -1.75 4.26
N ASP A 52 -14.08 -2.22 5.27
CA ASP A 52 -14.67 -2.39 6.59
C ASP A 52 -14.04 -1.46 7.61
N GLN A 53 -14.74 -0.36 7.89
CA GLN A 53 -14.31 0.62 8.90
C GLN A 53 -14.18 0.00 10.30
N THR A 54 -14.87 -1.11 10.59
CA THR A 54 -14.79 -1.77 11.90
C THR A 54 -13.44 -2.45 12.08
N LYS A 55 -12.80 -2.91 11.02
CA LYS A 55 -11.46 -3.53 11.05
C LYS A 55 -10.35 -2.57 11.50
N PHE A 56 -10.57 -1.26 11.40
CA PHE A 56 -9.66 -0.29 12.01
C PHE A 56 -9.83 -0.19 13.53
N LYS A 57 -11.04 -0.42 14.04
CA LYS A 57 -11.34 -0.22 15.46
C LYS A 57 -11.16 -1.48 16.30
N SER A 58 -11.53 -2.66 15.78
CA SER A 58 -11.61 -3.87 16.60
C SER A 58 -10.32 -4.69 16.65
N ASN A 59 -9.57 -4.80 15.58
CA ASN A 59 -8.38 -5.65 15.50
C ASN A 59 -7.14 -4.96 14.94
N ASN A 60 -7.22 -3.67 14.60
CA ASN A 60 -6.10 -2.94 13.97
C ASN A 60 -5.45 -3.70 12.79
N LEU A 61 -6.21 -4.55 12.07
CA LEU A 61 -5.67 -5.38 11.00
C LEU A 61 -4.94 -4.51 9.96
N TYR A 62 -5.61 -3.46 9.50
CA TYR A 62 -5.05 -2.54 8.51
C TYR A 62 -3.77 -1.88 9.04
N TYR A 63 -3.83 -1.32 10.25
CA TYR A 63 -2.67 -0.72 10.88
C TYR A 63 -1.52 -1.72 11.05
N ASN A 64 -1.80 -2.92 11.51
CA ASN A 64 -0.78 -3.94 11.74
C ASN A 64 -0.10 -4.37 10.44
N VAL A 65 -0.85 -4.50 9.34
CA VAL A 65 -0.29 -4.82 8.01
C VAL A 65 0.57 -3.67 7.51
N LEU A 66 0.07 -2.43 7.55
CA LEU A 66 0.82 -1.26 7.12
C LEU A 66 2.10 -1.08 7.93
N LYS A 67 2.01 -1.21 9.25
CA LYS A 67 3.16 -1.18 10.16
C LYS A 67 4.16 -2.31 9.88
N LYS A 68 3.67 -3.50 9.56
CA LYS A 68 4.52 -4.64 9.20
C LYS A 68 5.32 -4.35 7.92
N ILE A 69 4.64 -3.87 6.87
CA ILE A 69 5.31 -3.51 5.62
C ILE A 69 6.29 -2.35 5.84
N SER A 70 5.91 -1.35 6.62
CA SER A 70 6.75 -0.19 6.90
C SER A 70 8.06 -0.51 7.64
N LYS A 71 8.20 -1.67 8.27
CA LYS A 71 9.48 -2.09 8.85
C LYS A 71 10.55 -2.34 7.79
N THR A 72 10.17 -2.93 6.68
CA THR A 72 11.08 -3.38 5.62
C THR A 72 11.06 -2.52 4.37
N HIS A 73 9.94 -1.86 4.10
CA HIS A 73 9.70 -1.10 2.89
C HIS A 73 9.27 0.34 3.17
N GLN A 74 9.59 1.23 2.25
CA GLN A 74 9.15 2.61 2.24
C GLN A 74 8.14 2.82 1.11
N ALA A 75 6.98 3.38 1.45
CA ALA A 75 6.05 3.87 0.43
C ALA A 75 6.66 5.07 -0.28
N PHE A 76 6.68 5.06 -1.60
CA PHE A 76 7.19 6.16 -2.41
C PHE A 76 6.14 6.74 -3.36
N TYR A 77 5.03 6.04 -3.57
CA TYR A 77 3.91 6.50 -4.37
C TYR A 77 2.60 5.97 -3.80
N ALA A 78 1.58 6.80 -3.77
CA ALA A 78 0.23 6.41 -3.41
C ALA A 78 -0.79 7.23 -4.21
N ARG A 79 -1.84 6.58 -4.69
CA ARG A 79 -2.96 7.24 -5.36
C ARG A 79 -4.29 6.63 -4.95
N CYS A 80 -5.33 7.45 -4.98
CA CYS A 80 -6.69 6.94 -4.93
C CYS A 80 -7.06 6.29 -6.27
N ASN A 81 -7.59 5.07 -6.22
CA ASN A 81 -8.18 4.44 -7.39
C ASN A 81 -9.71 4.46 -7.23
N GLY A 82 -10.39 5.18 -8.07
CA GLY A 82 -11.85 5.13 -8.10
C GLY A 82 -12.53 6.42 -8.51
N ASP A 83 -13.43 6.25 -9.46
CA ASP A 83 -14.42 7.20 -9.96
C ASP A 83 -15.52 7.52 -8.94
N ARG A 84 -15.57 6.78 -7.87
CA ARG A 84 -16.72 6.76 -6.98
C ARG A 84 -16.28 7.32 -5.66
N GLY A 85 -16.59 8.55 -5.36
CA GLY A 85 -16.35 9.27 -4.13
C GLY A 85 -16.65 8.55 -2.81
N ASP A 86 -16.43 7.25 -2.78
CA ASP A 86 -16.51 6.40 -1.61
C ASP A 86 -15.31 6.65 -0.73
N ILE A 87 -15.48 7.61 0.16
CA ILE A 87 -14.49 7.99 1.14
C ILE A 87 -14.78 7.19 2.42
N ALA A 88 -13.85 6.35 2.81
CA ALA A 88 -13.87 5.75 4.13
C ALA A 88 -13.50 6.82 5.17
N GLN A 89 -14.27 6.94 6.23
CA GLN A 89 -13.99 7.88 7.32
C GLN A 89 -13.35 7.14 8.49
N PHE A 90 -12.15 7.56 8.87
CA PHE A 90 -11.42 7.03 10.02
C PHE A 90 -11.22 8.15 11.05
N GLY A 91 -12.09 8.22 12.03
CA GLY A 91 -12.10 9.32 12.98
C GLY A 91 -12.32 10.65 12.25
N PHE A 92 -11.33 11.55 12.30
CA PHE A 92 -11.34 12.82 11.59
C PHE A 92 -10.73 12.75 10.18
N ASN A 93 -10.13 11.63 9.83
CA ASN A 93 -9.47 11.45 8.53
C ASN A 93 -10.43 10.84 7.53
N ARG A 94 -10.37 11.35 6.31
CA ARG A 94 -11.05 10.78 5.14
C ARG A 94 -10.01 10.16 4.24
N ILE A 95 -10.16 8.90 3.91
CA ILE A 95 -9.29 8.22 2.95
C ILE A 95 -10.13 7.62 1.83
N CYS A 96 -9.52 7.47 0.67
CA CYS A 96 -10.16 6.76 -0.43
C CYS A 96 -10.42 5.31 -0.03
N HIS A 97 -11.53 4.79 -0.52
CA HIS A 97 -11.91 3.40 -0.29
C HIS A 97 -10.93 2.42 -0.94
N ILE A 98 -10.40 2.78 -2.10
CA ILE A 98 -9.39 2.02 -2.83
C ILE A 98 -8.15 2.91 -2.99
N ILE A 99 -7.00 2.40 -2.54
CA ILE A 99 -5.72 3.11 -2.62
C ILE A 99 -4.67 2.18 -3.20
N GLU A 100 -4.07 2.59 -4.30
CA GLU A 100 -2.86 1.94 -4.81
C GLU A 100 -1.63 2.54 -4.13
N VAL A 101 -0.78 1.67 -3.59
CA VAL A 101 0.47 2.08 -2.94
C VAL A 101 1.64 1.30 -3.52
N SER A 102 2.69 2.01 -3.88
CA SER A 102 3.95 1.41 -4.32
C SER A 102 5.03 1.60 -3.25
N TYR A 103 5.74 0.52 -2.97
CA TYR A 103 6.79 0.47 -1.96
C TYR A 103 8.10 0.00 -2.57
N ILE A 104 9.19 0.42 -1.95
CA ILE A 104 10.55 -0.04 -2.24
C ILE A 104 11.23 -0.51 -0.95
N ILE A 105 12.06 -1.56 -1.05
CA ILE A 105 12.79 -2.08 0.10
C ILE A 105 13.77 -1.04 0.66
N LYS A 106 13.78 -0.88 1.99
CA LYS A 106 14.57 0.15 2.66
C LYS A 106 16.08 -0.11 2.65
N LYS A 107 16.49 -1.35 2.83
CA LYS A 107 17.90 -1.73 3.05
C LYS A 107 18.87 -1.29 1.96
N ASP A 108 18.37 -1.14 0.72
CA ASP A 108 19.20 -0.85 -0.45
C ASP A 108 19.01 0.59 -0.96
N ASN A 109 18.27 1.43 -0.23
CA ASN A 109 17.87 2.74 -0.73
C ASN A 109 18.11 3.86 0.27
N HIS A 110 18.62 4.97 -0.25
CA HIS A 110 18.72 6.23 0.48
C HIS A 110 17.54 7.11 0.07
N PHE A 111 16.58 7.24 0.97
CA PHE A 111 15.41 8.07 0.73
C PHE A 111 15.75 9.55 0.95
N ARG A 112 15.36 10.38 0.00
CA ARG A 112 15.33 11.83 0.15
C ARG A 112 13.89 12.28 0.36
N LYS A 113 13.69 13.29 1.17
CA LYS A 113 12.39 13.94 1.25
C LYS A 113 12.07 14.54 -0.11
N ASP A 114 10.98 14.10 -0.71
CA ASP A 114 10.51 14.65 -1.96
C ASP A 114 9.62 15.86 -1.70
N GLU A 115 9.77 16.88 -2.52
CA GLU A 115 8.92 18.07 -2.55
C GLU A 115 7.91 18.01 -3.71
N ALA A 116 7.75 16.84 -4.32
CA ALA A 116 6.82 16.65 -5.44
C ALA A 116 5.38 17.01 -5.02
N VAL A 117 4.71 17.69 -5.91
CA VAL A 117 3.29 18.03 -5.76
C VAL A 117 2.47 16.93 -6.41
N TYR A 118 1.61 16.31 -5.63
CA TYR A 118 0.69 15.27 -6.10
C TYR A 118 -0.69 15.88 -6.44
N PRO A 119 -1.44 15.35 -7.41
CA PRO A 119 -1.13 14.17 -8.23
C PRO A 119 -0.02 14.44 -9.26
N LEU A 120 0.72 13.40 -9.61
CA LEU A 120 1.68 13.43 -10.70
C LEU A 120 0.92 13.25 -12.01
N TYR A 121 0.46 14.33 -12.60
CA TYR A 121 -0.42 14.32 -13.79
C TYR A 121 0.13 13.50 -14.96
N GLU A 122 1.43 13.34 -15.06
CA GLU A 122 2.06 12.53 -16.11
C GLU A 122 1.78 11.03 -15.96
N PHE A 123 1.43 10.57 -14.77
CA PHE A 123 1.18 9.16 -14.43
C PHE A 123 -0.26 8.87 -14.00
N ASP A 124 -1.03 9.89 -13.65
CA ASP A 124 -2.39 9.77 -13.10
C ASP A 124 -3.49 10.04 -14.14
N TYR A 125 -3.25 9.67 -15.40
CA TYR A 125 -4.14 10.02 -16.54
C TYR A 125 -5.53 9.37 -16.49
N SER A 126 -5.72 8.32 -15.72
CA SER A 126 -6.96 7.53 -15.76
C SER A 126 -8.00 7.90 -14.72
N VAL A 127 -7.74 8.90 -13.88
CA VAL A 127 -8.73 9.36 -12.90
C VAL A 127 -9.58 10.45 -13.55
N PRO A 128 -10.86 10.19 -13.87
CA PRO A 128 -11.76 11.24 -14.35
C PRO A 128 -11.83 12.34 -13.31
N GLN A 129 -11.56 13.57 -13.73
CA GLN A 129 -11.50 14.76 -12.89
C GLN A 129 -12.89 15.23 -12.38
N LYS A 130 -13.76 14.33 -11.98
CA LYS A 130 -15.00 14.67 -11.29
C LYS A 130 -14.80 14.63 -9.78
N GLY A 131 -14.25 15.72 -9.27
CA GLY A 131 -14.03 15.97 -7.86
C GLY A 131 -12.53 16.00 -7.57
N LYS A 132 -11.97 17.19 -7.45
CA LYS A 132 -10.65 17.40 -6.84
C LYS A 132 -10.74 16.91 -5.39
N LEU A 133 -10.48 15.63 -5.17
CA LEU A 133 -10.02 15.20 -3.87
C LEU A 133 -8.57 15.64 -3.80
N GLU A 134 -8.33 16.77 -3.14
CA GLU A 134 -7.02 17.06 -2.60
C GLU A 134 -6.67 15.88 -1.70
N MET A 135 -5.88 14.95 -2.23
CA MET A 135 -5.25 13.93 -1.42
C MET A 135 -4.36 14.66 -0.44
N ASN A 136 -4.85 14.81 0.78
CA ASN A 136 -4.04 15.33 1.85
C ASN A 136 -2.89 14.32 2.03
N LEU A 137 -1.67 14.72 1.67
CA LEU A 137 -0.43 13.93 1.77
C LEU A 137 -0.16 13.31 3.16
N ASN A 138 -1.02 13.58 4.12
CA ASN A 138 -1.07 12.88 5.40
C ASN A 138 -1.32 11.37 5.29
N ILE A 139 -1.76 10.86 4.13
CA ILE A 139 -1.85 9.40 3.92
C ILE A 139 -0.46 8.76 4.00
N LEU A 140 0.58 9.38 3.45
CA LEU A 140 1.94 8.85 3.58
C LEU A 140 2.41 8.83 5.03
N LYS A 141 1.95 9.75 5.88
CA LYS A 141 2.27 9.73 7.32
C LYS A 141 1.63 8.56 8.06
N LEU A 142 0.56 7.95 7.55
CA LEU A 142 0.02 6.69 8.10
C LEU A 142 0.96 5.51 7.87
N PHE A 143 1.95 5.66 6.99
CA PHE A 143 2.91 4.63 6.62
C PHE A 143 4.33 4.90 7.13
N GLU A 144 4.55 6.03 7.82
CA GLU A 144 5.89 6.47 8.27
C GLU A 144 6.19 6.20 9.75
N GLU A 145 5.21 5.74 10.58
CA GLU A 145 5.44 5.47 12.01
C GLU A 145 5.83 4.00 12.29
#